data_712029213bd2b4f0bfa1d65902517b77
#
_entry.id   712029213bd2b4f0bfa1d65902517b77
#
_cell.length_a   1.000
_cell.length_b   1.000
_cell.length_c   1.000
_cell.angle_alpha   90.00
_cell.angle_beta   90.00
_cell.angle_gamma   90.00
#
_symmetry.space_group_name_H-M   'P 1'
#
loop_
_entity.id
_entity.type
_entity.pdbx_description
1 polymer ?
#
loop_
_entity_poly.entity_id
_entity_poly.type
_entity_poly.pdbx_seq_one_letter_code
_entity_poly.pdbx_strand_id
1 'polypeptide(L)'
;TFGVDEKIQKKDPFFHNANSCIKKNIWKKIKFNNFVTNIEDRIWADKILQKGFQIVYTPDSPVYHFHGIHHDDKLARLNTTVKILDKMTKINLKNKINKNNLRNRYD
;
A
#
# COMPACT_ATOMS: atom_id res chain seq x y z
N THR A 1 15.33 2.65 -3.96
CA THR A 1 14.93 1.76 -5.06
C THR A 1 14.58 0.38 -4.54
N PHE A 2 13.56 -0.22 -5.10
CA PHE A 2 13.05 -1.54 -4.68
C PHE A 2 13.90 -2.71 -5.18
N GLY A 3 14.74 -2.48 -6.14
CA GLY A 3 15.64 -3.47 -6.72
C GLY A 3 15.75 -3.34 -8.22
N VAL A 4 16.58 -4.22 -8.81
CA VAL A 4 16.90 -4.21 -10.25
C VAL A 4 16.19 -5.29 -11.05
N ASP A 5 15.47 -6.20 -10.40
CA ASP A 5 14.78 -7.30 -11.04
C ASP A 5 13.28 -7.11 -11.05
N GLU A 6 12.62 -7.57 -12.13
CA GLU A 6 11.17 -7.63 -12.19
C GLU A 6 10.63 -8.60 -11.14
N LYS A 7 9.55 -8.20 -10.46
CA LYS A 7 8.92 -9.01 -9.41
C LYS A 7 7.41 -8.98 -9.50
N ILE A 8 6.79 -10.15 -9.38
CA ILE A 8 5.36 -10.24 -9.09
C ILE A 8 5.19 -10.19 -7.57
N GLN A 9 4.56 -9.12 -7.11
CA GLN A 9 4.42 -8.85 -5.68
C GLN A 9 3.15 -9.50 -5.15
N LYS A 10 3.26 -10.24 -4.05
CA LYS A 10 2.14 -10.92 -3.40
C LYS A 10 1.87 -10.40 -1.99
N LYS A 11 2.84 -9.72 -1.39
CA LYS A 11 2.83 -9.25 -0.02
C LYS A 11 3.68 -8.00 0.09
N ASP A 12 3.29 -7.09 0.98
CA ASP A 12 4.01 -5.84 1.26
C ASP A 12 4.43 -5.11 -0.03
N PRO A 13 3.47 -4.71 -0.87
CA PRO A 13 3.79 -4.25 -2.22
C PRO A 13 4.50 -2.90 -2.22
N PHE A 14 5.47 -2.77 -3.10
CA PHE A 14 5.95 -1.47 -3.53
C PHE A 14 5.03 -0.97 -4.65
N PHE A 15 4.34 0.11 -4.37
CA PHE A 15 3.45 0.76 -5.32
C PHE A 15 3.41 2.26 -5.04
N HIS A 16 3.66 3.07 -6.06
CA HIS A 16 3.76 4.51 -5.92
C HIS A 16 3.05 5.21 -7.08
N ASN A 17 2.14 6.12 -6.78
CA ASN A 17 1.36 6.84 -7.78
C ASN A 17 2.20 7.70 -8.73
N ALA A 18 3.39 8.11 -8.30
CA ALA A 18 4.29 8.89 -9.15
C ALA A 18 4.77 8.13 -10.39
N ASN A 19 4.79 6.80 -10.33
CA ASN A 19 5.22 5.96 -11.45
C ASN A 19 4.52 4.60 -11.39
N SER A 20 3.28 4.57 -11.85
CA SER A 20 2.49 3.35 -11.86
C SER A 20 1.52 3.32 -13.04
N CYS A 21 1.10 2.12 -13.39
CA CYS A 21 0.08 1.88 -14.39
C CYS A 21 -0.97 0.93 -13.79
N ILE A 22 -2.23 1.27 -13.90
CA ILE A 22 -3.34 0.54 -13.28
C ILE A 22 -4.37 0.17 -14.34
N LYS A 23 -4.89 -1.04 -14.26
CA LYS A 23 -6.05 -1.42 -15.07
C LYS A 23 -7.29 -0.65 -14.61
N LYS A 24 -7.90 0.08 -15.52
CA LYS A 24 -9.06 0.94 -15.23
C LYS A 24 -10.24 0.16 -14.64
N ASN A 25 -10.49 -1.06 -15.11
CA ASN A 25 -11.57 -1.90 -14.58
C ASN A 25 -11.35 -2.31 -13.12
N ILE A 26 -10.09 -2.55 -12.73
CA ILE A 26 -9.75 -2.83 -11.32
C ILE A 26 -9.97 -1.58 -10.46
N TRP A 27 -9.50 -0.42 -10.93
CA TRP A 27 -9.70 0.84 -10.22
C TRP A 27 -11.18 1.21 -10.08
N LYS A 28 -11.99 0.93 -11.09
CA LYS A 28 -13.46 1.16 -11.00
C LYS A 28 -14.11 0.34 -9.89
N LYS A 29 -13.64 -0.87 -9.66
CA LYS A 29 -14.15 -1.75 -8.60
C LYS A 29 -13.59 -1.38 -7.22
N ILE A 30 -12.34 -1.00 -7.16
CA ILE A 30 -11.62 -0.69 -5.93
C ILE A 30 -10.94 0.67 -6.11
N LYS A 31 -11.58 1.72 -5.63
CA LYS A 31 -11.07 3.09 -5.74
C LYS A 31 -10.11 3.43 -4.61
N PHE A 32 -9.29 4.45 -4.84
CA PHE A 32 -8.45 5.00 -3.78
C PHE A 32 -9.29 5.57 -2.64
N ASN A 33 -8.77 5.44 -1.42
CA ASN A 33 -9.42 6.00 -0.24
C ASN A 33 -9.19 7.52 -0.20
N ASN A 34 -10.27 8.29 -0.26
CA ASN A 34 -10.22 9.76 -0.24
C ASN A 34 -9.98 10.35 1.14
N PHE A 35 -10.09 9.56 2.19
CA PHE A 35 -9.90 10.02 3.58
C PHE A 35 -8.47 9.92 4.06
N VAL A 36 -7.59 9.31 3.26
CA VAL A 36 -6.19 9.08 3.60
C VAL A 36 -5.31 9.83 2.61
N THR A 37 -4.35 10.58 3.12
CA THR A 37 -3.37 11.29 2.32
C THR A 37 -1.99 10.67 2.48
N ASN A 38 -1.14 10.81 1.46
CA ASN A 38 0.27 10.41 1.41
C ASN A 38 0.54 8.91 1.30
N ILE A 39 -0.38 8.03 1.68
CA ILE A 39 -0.22 6.58 1.57
C ILE A 39 -1.44 5.88 0.93
N GLU A 40 -2.28 6.65 0.23
CA GLU A 40 -3.45 6.12 -0.48
C GLU A 40 -3.08 5.05 -1.50
N ASP A 41 -1.95 5.20 -2.15
CA ASP A 41 -1.40 4.24 -3.11
C ASP A 41 -1.02 2.91 -2.45
N ARG A 42 -0.34 2.96 -1.33
CA ARG A 42 0.04 1.75 -0.59
C ARG A 42 -1.16 1.02 -0.02
N ILE A 43 -2.13 1.74 0.53
CA ILE A 43 -3.38 1.16 1.04
C ILE A 43 -4.14 0.47 -0.08
N TRP A 44 -4.25 1.11 -1.23
CA TRP A 44 -4.89 0.54 -2.41
C TRP A 44 -4.17 -0.72 -2.89
N ALA A 45 -2.85 -0.69 -2.94
CA ALA A 45 -2.03 -1.82 -3.33
C ALA A 45 -2.23 -3.03 -2.41
N ASP A 46 -2.20 -2.83 -1.11
CA ASP A 46 -2.51 -3.89 -0.14
C ASP A 46 -3.90 -4.48 -0.37
N LYS A 47 -4.87 -3.62 -0.63
CA LYS A 47 -6.27 -4.02 -0.83
C LYS A 47 -6.45 -4.88 -2.08
N ILE A 48 -5.81 -4.51 -3.20
CA ILE A 48 -5.92 -5.30 -4.43
C ILE A 48 -5.20 -6.64 -4.32
N LEU A 49 -4.10 -6.73 -3.60
CA LEU A 49 -3.45 -8.01 -3.31
C LEU A 49 -4.34 -8.91 -2.48
N GLN A 50 -5.03 -8.37 -1.47
CA GLN A 50 -6.00 -9.11 -0.66
C GLN A 50 -7.18 -9.64 -1.48
N LYS A 51 -7.52 -8.95 -2.57
CA LYS A 51 -8.59 -9.37 -3.50
C LYS A 51 -8.12 -10.38 -4.55
N GLY A 52 -6.87 -10.79 -4.53
CA GLY A 52 -6.31 -11.79 -5.44
C GLY A 52 -5.71 -11.22 -6.72
N PHE A 53 -5.64 -9.92 -6.88
CA PHE A 53 -4.94 -9.28 -8.00
C PHE A 53 -3.44 -9.26 -7.76
N GLN A 54 -2.69 -9.02 -8.81
CA GLN A 54 -1.23 -8.97 -8.78
C GLN A 54 -0.71 -7.57 -9.04
N ILE A 55 0.42 -7.25 -8.43
CA ILE A 55 1.19 -6.04 -8.71
C ILE A 55 2.55 -6.47 -9.23
N VAL A 56 2.92 -5.95 -10.40
CA VAL A 56 4.21 -6.23 -11.01
C VAL A 56 5.11 -5.01 -10.82
N TYR A 57 6.27 -5.25 -10.24
CA TYR A 57 7.35 -4.27 -10.22
C TYR A 57 8.24 -4.48 -11.45
N THR A 58 8.44 -3.41 -12.22
CA THR A 58 9.36 -3.42 -13.35
C THR A 58 10.39 -2.30 -13.20
N PRO A 59 11.68 -2.63 -13.16
CA PRO A 59 12.75 -1.63 -13.00
C PRO A 59 13.06 -0.85 -14.28
N ASP A 60 12.51 -1.25 -15.41
CA ASP A 60 12.90 -0.73 -16.73
C ASP A 60 12.26 0.61 -17.10
N SER A 61 11.42 1.16 -16.22
CA SER A 61 10.67 2.39 -16.49
C SER A 61 10.86 3.44 -15.39
N PRO A 62 12.10 3.84 -15.10
CA PRO A 62 12.32 4.87 -14.08
C PRO A 62 11.85 6.24 -14.56
N VAL A 63 11.40 7.07 -13.62
CA VAL A 63 10.99 8.45 -13.89
C VAL A 63 11.61 9.39 -12.85
N TYR A 64 11.81 10.64 -13.24
CA TYR A 64 12.13 11.71 -12.31
C TYR A 64 10.88 12.18 -11.62
N HIS A 65 10.92 12.29 -10.30
CA HIS A 65 9.80 12.77 -9.51
C HIS A 65 10.21 13.94 -8.63
N PHE A 66 9.57 15.08 -8.85
CA PHE A 66 9.80 16.29 -8.08
C PHE A 66 8.78 16.39 -6.95
N HIS A 67 9.25 16.43 -5.70
CA HIS A 67 8.38 16.48 -4.52
C HIS A 67 7.92 17.88 -4.13
N GLY A 68 8.31 18.91 -4.88
CA GLY A 68 7.99 20.30 -4.53
C GLY A 68 8.87 20.87 -3.41
N ILE A 69 8.64 22.15 -3.10
CA ILE A 69 9.49 22.95 -2.19
C ILE A 69 8.95 22.97 -0.75
N HIS A 70 8.01 22.12 -0.40
CA HIS A 70 7.37 22.11 0.92
C HIS A 70 8.21 21.38 1.97
N HIS A 71 9.41 21.90 2.27
CA HIS A 71 10.27 21.32 3.28
C HIS A 71 9.68 21.40 4.69
N ASP A 72 8.84 22.39 4.96
CA ASP A 72 8.26 22.64 6.28
C ASP A 72 7.18 21.62 6.66
N ASP A 73 6.53 21.01 5.67
CA ASP A 73 5.47 20.01 5.89
C ASP A 73 6.00 18.57 5.97
N LYS A 74 7.26 18.36 5.67
CA LYS A 74 7.83 17.02 5.58
C LYS A 74 7.72 16.23 6.89
N LEU A 75 7.99 16.87 8.02
CA LEU A 75 7.91 16.23 9.33
C LEU A 75 6.46 15.93 9.71
N ALA A 76 5.54 16.86 9.46
CA ALA A 76 4.11 16.66 9.71
C ALA A 76 3.54 15.52 8.84
N ARG A 77 3.93 15.46 7.58
CA ARG A 77 3.52 14.37 6.67
C ARG A 77 4.06 13.03 7.12
N LEU A 78 5.33 12.97 7.56
CA LEU A 78 5.95 11.76 8.07
C LEU A 78 5.24 11.28 9.33
N ASN A 79 4.94 12.16 10.28
CA ASN A 79 4.23 11.82 11.50
C ASN A 79 2.82 11.30 11.22
N THR A 80 2.10 11.90 10.29
CA THR A 80 0.77 11.45 9.86
C THR A 80 0.85 10.05 9.24
N THR A 81 1.82 9.82 8.38
CA THR A 81 2.04 8.52 7.73
C THR A 81 2.36 7.45 8.76
N VAL A 82 3.25 7.73 9.71
CA VAL A 82 3.60 6.80 10.79
C VAL A 82 2.38 6.43 11.63
N LYS A 83 1.55 7.40 12.00
CA LYS A 83 0.32 7.15 12.77
C LYS A 83 -0.65 6.25 12.03
N ILE A 84 -0.84 6.46 10.74
CA ILE A 84 -1.74 5.66 9.92
C ILE A 84 -1.21 4.24 9.77
N LEU A 85 0.08 4.06 9.50
CA LEU A 85 0.70 2.74 9.38
C LEU A 85 0.64 1.96 10.70
N ASP A 86 0.88 2.62 11.82
CA ASP A 86 0.77 2.03 13.15
C ASP A 86 -0.65 1.52 13.44
N LYS A 87 -1.65 2.34 13.12
CA LYS A 87 -3.07 1.97 13.26
C LYS A 87 -3.44 0.77 12.38
N MET A 88 -2.97 0.73 11.14
CA MET A 88 -3.18 -0.41 10.25
C MET A 88 -2.55 -1.69 10.78
N THR A 89 -1.33 -1.61 11.31
CA THR A 89 -0.63 -2.75 11.91
C THR A 89 -1.39 -3.30 13.10
N LYS A 90 -1.92 -2.45 13.97
CA LYS A 90 -2.74 -2.85 15.12
C LYS A 90 -4.02 -3.56 14.70
N ILE A 91 -4.71 -3.06 13.67
CA ILE A 91 -5.91 -3.70 13.13
C ILE A 91 -5.58 -5.07 12.56
N ASN A 92 -4.50 -5.22 11.81
CA ASN A 92 -4.08 -6.49 11.22
C ASN A 92 -3.73 -7.52 12.29
N LEU A 93 -3.04 -7.13 13.35
CA LEU A 93 -2.74 -7.98 14.50
C LEU A 93 -4.02 -8.46 15.20
N LYS A 94 -4.97 -7.56 15.43
CA LYS A 94 -6.25 -7.88 16.06
C LYS A 94 -7.05 -8.89 15.22
N ASN A 95 -7.09 -8.70 13.91
CA ASN A 95 -7.75 -9.64 13.00
C ASN A 95 -7.08 -11.01 12.99
N LYS A 96 -5.76 -11.05 13.04
CA LYS A 96 -4.99 -12.29 13.11
C LYS A 96 -5.24 -13.06 14.41
N ILE A 97 -5.29 -12.38 15.54
CA ILE A 97 -5.63 -12.96 16.84
C ILE A 97 -7.05 -13.54 16.82
N ASN A 98 -8.02 -12.81 16.30
CA ASN A 98 -9.40 -13.28 16.18
C ASN A 98 -9.53 -14.52 15.31
N LYS A 99 -8.81 -14.60 14.19
CA LYS A 99 -8.78 -15.79 13.34
C LYS A 99 -8.18 -17.01 14.05
N ASN A 100 -7.13 -16.81 14.82
CA ASN A 100 -6.51 -17.90 15.60
C ASN A 100 -7.45 -18.39 16.72
N ASN A 101 -8.16 -17.48 17.39
CA ASN A 101 -9.14 -17.84 18.40
C ASN A 101 -10.32 -18.62 17.80
N LEU A 102 -10.77 -18.29 16.60
CA LEU A 102 -11.81 -19.02 15.90
C LEU A 102 -11.34 -20.42 15.50
N ARG A 103 -10.10 -20.59 15.05
CA ARG A 103 -9.51 -21.90 14.77
C ARG A 103 -9.49 -22.81 16.00
N ASN A 104 -9.05 -22.26 17.13
CA ASN A 104 -8.97 -23.02 18.39
C ASN A 104 -10.35 -23.43 18.94
N ARG A 105 -11.43 -22.82 18.50
CA ARG A 105 -12.80 -23.18 18.90
C ARG A 105 -13.37 -24.36 18.12
N TYR A 106 -12.88 -24.62 16.91
CA TYR A 106 -13.40 -25.67 16.02
C TYR A 106 -12.47 -26.87 15.83
N ASP A 107 -11.29 -26.81 16.40
CA ASP A 107 -10.38 -27.93 16.50
C ASP A 107 -10.58 -28.67 17.83
#